data_c2a64f13bd29f7778e7140407d78a6f0
#
_entry.id   c2a64f13bd29f7778e7140407d78a6f0
#
_cell.length_a   1.000
_cell.length_b   1.000
_cell.length_c   1.000
_cell.angle_alpha   90.00
_cell.angle_beta   90.00
_cell.angle_gamma   90.00
#
_symmetry.space_group_name_H-M   'P 1'
#
loop_
_entity.id
_entity.type
_entity.pdbx_description
1 polymer ?
#
loop_
_entity_poly.entity_id
_entity_poly.type
_entity_poly.pdbx_seq_one_letter_code
_entity_poly.pdbx_strand_id
1 'polypeptide(L)'
;TRDSISDPVMVKEYRTPAGTLTAEVKQTEDWRWGDHVPLFDDYIAPRTVKYLINGAEDLEALQYILKPPSSEEITQTRIDSQPVIEFADKNGMLKLGGWGVGADMLGWIYGLENMVFAALDEPKLLKDMLRMITDWNQSRMEVLLEIGIDMYIKRAWYETCNFWSPRTFKEFLLPIVKEEA
;
A
#
# COMPACT_ATOMS: atom_id res chain seq x y z
N THR A 1 -41.07 3.46 -3.58
CA THR A 1 -39.85 4.25 -3.31
C THR A 1 -39.25 3.68 -2.04
N ARG A 2 -38.20 2.86 -2.17
CA ARG A 2 -37.34 2.51 -1.03
C ARG A 2 -36.61 3.80 -0.67
N ASP A 3 -36.84 4.31 0.55
CA ASP A 3 -36.01 5.32 1.14
C ASP A 3 -34.58 4.72 1.14
N SER A 4 -33.66 5.32 0.38
CA SER A 4 -32.28 4.94 0.37
C SER A 4 -31.70 5.39 1.70
N ILE A 5 -31.71 4.51 2.69
CA ILE A 5 -30.85 4.65 3.87
C ILE A 5 -29.43 4.65 3.31
N SER A 6 -28.77 5.79 3.38
CA SER A 6 -27.36 5.86 2.98
C SER A 6 -26.55 5.00 3.91
N ASP A 7 -25.66 4.16 3.36
CA ASP A 7 -24.75 3.37 4.19
C ASP A 7 -24.04 4.25 5.20
N PRO A 8 -23.86 3.78 6.44
CA PRO A 8 -23.10 4.52 7.44
C PRO A 8 -21.66 4.74 6.96
N VAL A 9 -21.08 5.87 7.34
CA VAL A 9 -19.69 6.21 7.02
C VAL A 9 -18.82 5.93 8.24
N MET A 10 -17.80 5.11 8.06
CA MET A 10 -16.77 4.87 9.06
C MET A 10 -15.62 5.84 8.83
N VAL A 11 -15.08 6.38 9.93
CA VAL A 11 -13.96 7.32 9.93
C VAL A 11 -12.75 6.65 10.57
N LYS A 12 -11.63 6.63 9.87
CA LYS A 12 -10.34 6.16 10.39
C LYS A 12 -9.37 7.33 10.49
N GLU A 13 -8.86 7.55 11.70
CA GLU A 13 -7.84 8.57 11.97
C GLU A 13 -6.48 7.93 12.23
N TYR A 14 -5.44 8.52 11.63
CA TYR A 14 -4.04 8.23 11.90
C TYR A 14 -3.39 9.48 12.47
N ARG A 15 -3.17 9.47 13.80
CA ARG A 15 -2.56 10.60 14.51
C ARG A 15 -1.05 10.44 14.51
N THR A 16 -0.36 11.43 13.97
CA THR A 16 1.11 11.48 13.85
C THR A 16 1.65 12.79 14.46
N PRO A 17 2.95 12.87 14.73
CA PRO A 17 3.57 14.13 15.16
C PRO A 17 3.45 15.26 14.13
N ALA A 18 3.29 14.95 12.85
CA ALA A 18 3.14 15.92 11.76
C ALA A 18 1.67 16.25 11.43
N GLY A 19 0.70 15.64 12.14
CA GLY A 19 -0.72 15.91 11.92
C GLY A 19 -1.56 14.64 11.93
N THR A 20 -2.84 14.80 11.65
CA THR A 20 -3.81 13.70 11.60
C THR A 20 -4.29 13.48 10.17
N LEU A 21 -4.08 12.28 9.66
CA LEU A 21 -4.67 11.83 8.40
C LEU A 21 -6.00 11.12 8.68
N THR A 22 -6.98 11.35 7.82
CA THR A 22 -8.34 10.82 7.99
C THR A 22 -8.83 10.19 6.69
N ALA A 23 -9.28 8.95 6.77
CA ALA A 23 -10.00 8.27 5.69
C ALA A 23 -11.46 8.02 6.08
N GLU A 24 -12.38 8.16 5.12
CA GLU A 24 -13.80 7.89 5.31
C GLU A 24 -14.26 6.84 4.30
N VAL A 25 -14.95 5.81 4.77
CA VAL A 25 -15.37 4.67 3.97
C VAL A 25 -16.82 4.30 4.29
N LYS A 26 -17.64 4.02 3.28
CA LYS A 26 -19.01 3.52 3.47
C LYS A 26 -18.97 2.09 4.01
N GLN A 27 -19.69 1.85 5.09
CA GLN A 27 -19.94 0.52 5.62
C GLN A 27 -21.15 -0.09 4.92
N THR A 28 -20.91 -0.71 3.77
CA THR A 28 -21.93 -1.39 2.98
C THR A 28 -22.42 -2.68 3.65
N GLU A 29 -23.56 -3.21 3.23
CA GLU A 29 -24.14 -4.44 3.80
C GLU A 29 -23.17 -5.63 3.79
N ASP A 30 -22.28 -5.70 2.79
CA ASP A 30 -21.27 -6.74 2.63
C ASP A 30 -19.92 -6.41 3.31
N TRP A 31 -19.87 -5.40 4.19
CA TRP A 31 -18.68 -5.00 4.91
C TRP A 31 -18.18 -6.12 5.85
N ARG A 32 -16.94 -6.57 5.67
CA ARG A 32 -16.41 -7.79 6.30
C ARG A 32 -15.42 -7.56 7.45
N TRP A 33 -15.05 -6.31 7.74
CA TRP A 33 -14.04 -5.99 8.76
C TRP A 33 -14.61 -5.43 10.07
N GLY A 34 -15.94 -5.53 10.30
CA GLY A 34 -16.56 -4.98 11.52
C GLY A 34 -16.30 -3.48 11.64
N ASP A 35 -15.69 -3.05 12.74
CA ASP A 35 -15.35 -1.65 13.02
C ASP A 35 -13.95 -1.24 12.50
N HIS A 36 -13.27 -2.12 11.76
CA HIS A 36 -11.93 -1.86 11.25
C HIS A 36 -11.99 -1.36 9.79
N VAL A 37 -11.24 -0.28 9.50
CA VAL A 37 -10.97 0.17 8.13
C VAL A 37 -9.53 -0.22 7.79
N PRO A 38 -9.29 -1.15 6.85
CA PRO A 38 -7.94 -1.50 6.44
C PRO A 38 -7.27 -0.33 5.73
N LEU A 39 -5.93 -0.23 5.85
CA LEU A 39 -5.16 0.78 5.13
C LEU A 39 -5.00 0.43 3.65
N PHE A 40 -4.86 -0.88 3.37
CA PHE A 40 -4.58 -1.41 2.03
C PHE A 40 -5.54 -2.55 1.72
N ASP A 41 -6.53 -2.30 0.87
CA ASP A 41 -7.39 -3.34 0.32
C ASP A 41 -8.19 -2.79 -0.87
N ASP A 42 -8.28 -3.54 -1.97
CA ASP A 42 -9.09 -3.15 -3.14
C ASP A 42 -10.56 -2.96 -2.82
N TYR A 43 -11.04 -3.69 -1.83
CA TYR A 43 -12.42 -3.63 -1.43
C TYR A 43 -12.83 -2.26 -0.88
N ILE A 44 -11.89 -1.50 -0.30
CA ILE A 44 -12.18 -0.16 0.21
C ILE A 44 -12.28 0.88 -0.91
N ALA A 45 -11.53 0.74 -2.00
CA ALA A 45 -11.45 1.75 -3.05
C ALA A 45 -12.82 2.21 -3.58
N PRO A 46 -13.77 1.32 -3.94
CA PRO A 46 -15.09 1.74 -4.42
C PRO A 46 -16.01 2.27 -3.31
N ARG A 47 -15.64 2.14 -2.05
CA ARG A 47 -16.40 2.57 -0.86
C ARG A 47 -15.83 3.84 -0.23
N THR A 48 -14.68 4.28 -0.68
CA THR A 48 -14.00 5.46 -0.14
C THR A 48 -14.80 6.73 -0.44
N VAL A 49 -15.11 7.48 0.59
CA VAL A 49 -15.75 8.81 0.55
C VAL A 49 -14.69 9.90 0.62
N LYS A 50 -13.67 9.68 1.47
CA LYS A 50 -12.52 10.56 1.61
C LYS A 50 -11.25 9.71 1.64
N TYR A 51 -10.33 9.98 0.75
CA TYR A 51 -9.03 9.33 0.73
C TYR A 51 -8.15 9.81 1.88
N LEU A 52 -7.20 8.97 2.28
CA LEU A 52 -6.26 9.27 3.36
C LEU A 52 -5.35 10.45 3.01
N ILE A 53 -4.93 10.53 1.74
CA ILE A 53 -4.08 11.59 1.20
C ILE A 53 -4.91 12.46 0.26
N ASN A 54 -4.80 13.77 0.41
CA ASN A 54 -5.52 14.73 -0.41
C ASN A 54 -4.58 15.71 -1.12
N GLY A 55 -3.34 15.85 -0.67
CA GLY A 55 -2.35 16.73 -1.27
C GLY A 55 -0.95 16.58 -0.68
N ALA A 56 -0.06 17.48 -1.08
CA ALA A 56 1.34 17.49 -0.63
C ALA A 56 1.50 17.71 0.86
N GLU A 57 0.58 18.43 1.50
CA GLU A 57 0.54 18.71 2.92
C GLU A 57 0.41 17.46 3.79
N ASP A 58 -0.15 16.39 3.25
CA ASP A 58 -0.35 15.11 3.95
C ASP A 58 0.91 14.23 3.96
N LEU A 59 1.90 14.52 3.11
CA LEU A 59 3.07 13.65 2.92
C LEU A 59 3.94 13.55 4.17
N GLU A 60 4.09 14.63 4.92
CA GLU A 60 4.88 14.59 6.16
C GLU A 60 4.24 13.64 7.18
N ALA A 61 2.92 13.65 7.32
CA ALA A 61 2.20 12.73 8.19
C ALA A 61 2.24 11.29 7.65
N LEU A 62 2.19 11.09 6.33
CA LEU A 62 2.29 9.77 5.69
C LEU A 62 3.63 9.08 6.00
N GLN A 63 4.74 9.81 6.12
CA GLN A 63 6.06 9.23 6.48
C GLN A 63 6.04 8.51 7.83
N TYR A 64 5.23 8.95 8.78
CA TYR A 64 5.09 8.26 10.08
C TYR A 64 4.30 6.95 9.98
N ILE A 65 3.48 6.79 8.96
CA ILE A 65 2.74 5.55 8.69
C ILE A 65 3.62 4.58 7.88
N LEU A 66 4.35 5.11 6.88
CA LEU A 66 5.22 4.35 5.98
C LEU A 66 6.67 4.34 6.48
N LYS A 67 6.88 4.10 7.76
CA LYS A 67 8.23 3.96 8.32
C LYS A 67 8.79 2.56 8.10
N PRO A 68 10.11 2.43 7.96
CA PRO A 68 10.78 1.13 7.96
C PRO A 68 10.45 0.33 9.23
N PRO A 69 10.47 -1.01 9.18
CA PRO A 69 10.27 -1.83 10.35
C PRO A 69 11.36 -1.57 11.41
N SER A 70 10.95 -1.51 12.66
CA SER A 70 11.88 -1.34 13.79
C SER A 70 12.69 -2.62 14.03
N SER A 71 13.81 -2.51 14.74
CA SER A 71 14.63 -3.67 15.13
C SER A 71 13.83 -4.72 15.91
N GLU A 72 12.84 -4.28 16.68
CA GLU A 72 11.97 -5.15 17.46
C GLU A 72 10.99 -5.91 16.55
N GLU A 73 10.36 -5.23 15.60
CA GLU A 73 9.50 -5.84 14.58
C GLU A 73 10.28 -6.82 13.69
N ILE A 74 11.51 -6.47 13.29
CA ILE A 74 12.40 -7.36 12.53
C ILE A 74 12.72 -8.62 13.33
N THR A 75 13.07 -8.46 14.60
CA THR A 75 13.39 -9.59 15.49
C THR A 75 12.18 -10.50 15.67
N GLN A 76 11.02 -9.92 15.91
CA GLN A 76 9.78 -10.70 16.06
C GLN A 76 9.42 -11.44 14.76
N THR A 77 9.55 -10.77 13.61
CA THR A 77 9.30 -11.39 12.30
C THR A 77 10.22 -12.59 12.06
N ARG A 78 11.50 -12.49 12.43
CA ARG A 78 12.46 -13.62 12.33
C ARG A 78 12.03 -14.80 13.21
N ILE A 79 11.64 -14.54 14.45
CA ILE A 79 11.17 -15.57 15.38
C ILE A 79 9.92 -16.27 14.82
N ASP A 80 8.94 -15.50 14.39
CA ASP A 80 7.65 -16.02 13.91
C ASP A 80 7.79 -16.80 12.59
N SER A 81 8.74 -16.40 11.74
CA SER A 81 8.99 -17.05 10.45
C SER A 81 9.79 -18.35 10.55
N GLN A 82 10.60 -18.52 11.59
CA GLN A 82 11.54 -19.64 11.70
C GLN A 82 10.87 -21.02 11.58
N PRO A 83 9.75 -21.33 12.26
CA PRO A 83 9.12 -22.64 12.13
C PRO A 83 8.65 -22.94 10.70
N VAL A 84 8.20 -21.92 9.97
CA VAL A 84 7.75 -22.06 8.58
C VAL A 84 8.93 -22.29 7.65
N ILE A 85 10.03 -21.56 7.84
CA ILE A 85 11.28 -21.73 7.08
C ILE A 85 11.84 -23.14 7.27
N GLU A 86 11.98 -23.59 8.53
CA GLU A 86 12.47 -24.93 8.86
C GLU A 86 11.58 -26.05 8.25
N PHE A 87 10.27 -25.87 8.31
CA PHE A 87 9.34 -26.81 7.69
C PHE A 87 9.51 -26.86 6.15
N ALA A 88 9.64 -25.70 5.51
CA ALA A 88 9.83 -25.61 4.07
C ALA A 88 11.15 -26.27 3.64
N ASP A 89 12.27 -25.95 4.32
CA ASP A 89 13.59 -26.50 4.04
C ASP A 89 13.60 -28.03 4.20
N LYS A 90 13.01 -28.54 5.29
CA LYS A 90 12.91 -29.98 5.55
C LYS A 90 12.13 -30.74 4.46
N ASN A 91 11.16 -30.09 3.84
CA ASN A 91 10.30 -30.71 2.82
C ASN A 91 10.69 -30.32 1.39
N GLY A 92 11.78 -29.60 1.17
CA GLY A 92 12.22 -29.15 -0.15
C GLY A 92 11.21 -28.21 -0.83
N MET A 93 10.52 -27.36 -0.06
CA MET A 93 9.50 -26.45 -0.56
C MET A 93 10.09 -25.09 -0.86
N LEU A 94 9.59 -24.44 -1.91
CA LEU A 94 9.93 -23.05 -2.25
C LEU A 94 9.29 -22.12 -1.23
N LYS A 95 10.08 -21.20 -0.69
CA LYS A 95 9.64 -20.17 0.27
C LYS A 95 9.28 -18.89 -0.45
N LEU A 96 8.00 -18.58 -0.47
CA LEU A 96 7.49 -17.32 -1.01
C LEU A 96 7.20 -16.35 0.14
N GLY A 97 7.65 -15.13 0.00
CA GLY A 97 7.39 -14.08 0.99
C GLY A 97 6.93 -12.77 0.36
N GLY A 98 6.52 -11.88 1.22
CA GLY A 98 6.05 -10.57 0.82
C GLY A 98 4.58 -10.54 0.42
N TRP A 99 4.13 -9.40 0.20
CA TRP A 99 2.98 -8.92 -0.51
C TRP A 99 3.29 -7.45 -0.75
N GLY A 100 4.33 -7.23 -1.58
CA GLY A 100 4.76 -5.89 -1.91
C GLY A 100 3.67 -5.15 -2.67
N VAL A 101 3.54 -3.88 -2.36
CA VAL A 101 2.62 -2.97 -3.04
C VAL A 101 3.42 -1.84 -3.68
N GLY A 102 2.95 -1.36 -4.79
CA GLY A 102 3.54 -0.23 -5.50
C GLY A 102 2.49 0.86 -5.74
N ALA A 103 2.29 1.26 -6.99
CA ALA A 103 1.28 2.23 -7.35
C ALA A 103 -0.15 1.80 -7.01
N ASP A 104 -0.42 0.49 -6.84
CA ASP A 104 -1.70 -0.02 -6.32
C ASP A 104 -2.07 0.64 -4.98
N MET A 105 -1.08 0.85 -4.12
CA MET A 105 -1.29 1.48 -2.82
C MET A 105 -1.81 2.91 -2.95
N LEU A 106 -1.32 3.66 -3.93
CA LEU A 106 -1.85 5.01 -4.19
C LEU A 106 -3.31 4.97 -4.58
N GLY A 107 -3.73 3.96 -5.34
CA GLY A 107 -5.13 3.75 -5.68
C GLY A 107 -6.03 3.63 -4.46
N TRP A 108 -5.52 3.10 -3.35
CA TRP A 108 -6.27 2.93 -2.11
C TRP A 108 -6.23 4.15 -1.19
N ILE A 109 -5.08 4.82 -1.07
CA ILE A 109 -4.91 5.91 -0.12
C ILE A 109 -5.09 7.31 -0.72
N TYR A 110 -4.94 7.46 -2.03
CA TYR A 110 -5.05 8.73 -2.77
C TYR A 110 -6.16 8.71 -3.83
N GLY A 111 -6.52 7.53 -4.34
CA GLY A 111 -7.53 7.32 -5.37
C GLY A 111 -6.97 7.16 -6.76
N LEU A 112 -7.53 6.21 -7.52
CA LEU A 112 -7.06 5.90 -8.89
C LEU A 112 -7.21 7.10 -9.83
N GLU A 113 -8.32 7.82 -9.75
CA GLU A 113 -8.58 9.00 -10.58
C GLU A 113 -7.63 10.14 -10.23
N ASN A 114 -7.45 10.42 -8.94
CA ASN A 114 -6.53 11.45 -8.46
C ASN A 114 -5.08 11.13 -8.87
N MET A 115 -4.69 9.87 -8.84
CA MET A 115 -3.37 9.43 -9.29
C MET A 115 -3.12 9.73 -10.77
N VAL A 116 -4.13 9.51 -11.63
CA VAL A 116 -4.06 9.84 -13.06
C VAL A 116 -3.96 11.35 -13.27
N PHE A 117 -4.76 12.15 -12.56
CA PHE A 117 -4.68 13.60 -12.63
C PHE A 117 -3.35 14.14 -12.11
N ALA A 118 -2.86 13.60 -10.99
CA ALA A 118 -1.55 14.00 -10.46
C ALA A 118 -0.39 13.72 -11.46
N ALA A 119 -0.49 12.68 -12.27
CA ALA A 119 0.50 12.43 -13.31
C ALA A 119 0.57 13.54 -14.38
N LEU A 120 -0.51 14.30 -14.56
CA LEU A 120 -0.62 15.39 -15.54
C LEU A 120 -0.35 16.75 -14.89
N ASP A 121 -0.96 17.01 -13.74
CA ASP A 121 -1.06 18.34 -13.14
C ASP A 121 -0.03 18.54 -12.02
N GLU A 122 0.30 17.46 -11.26
CA GLU A 122 1.19 17.49 -10.11
C GLU A 122 2.23 16.35 -10.14
N PRO A 123 3.04 16.25 -11.22
CA PRO A 123 3.94 15.11 -11.43
C PRO A 123 4.98 14.94 -10.30
N LYS A 124 5.34 16.03 -9.61
CA LYS A 124 6.23 15.95 -8.45
C LYS A 124 5.56 15.26 -7.28
N LEU A 125 4.32 15.60 -6.96
CA LEU A 125 3.54 14.96 -5.88
C LEU A 125 3.43 13.46 -6.13
N LEU A 126 3.09 13.04 -7.35
CA LEU A 126 3.01 11.62 -7.69
C LEU A 126 4.36 10.91 -7.51
N LYS A 127 5.47 11.52 -7.96
CA LYS A 127 6.82 10.94 -7.79
C LYS A 127 7.20 10.82 -6.32
N ASP A 128 6.90 11.82 -5.52
CA ASP A 128 7.20 11.81 -4.08
C ASP A 128 6.42 10.68 -3.37
N MET A 129 5.12 10.54 -3.64
CA MET A 129 4.32 9.44 -3.09
C MET A 129 4.81 8.05 -3.52
N LEU A 130 5.10 7.88 -4.82
CA LEU A 130 5.66 6.63 -5.33
C LEU A 130 7.00 6.30 -4.67
N ARG A 131 7.88 7.29 -4.48
CA ARG A 131 9.17 7.09 -3.81
C ARG A 131 8.99 6.63 -2.36
N MET A 132 8.11 7.28 -1.61
CA MET A 132 7.82 6.91 -0.23
C MET A 132 7.33 5.47 -0.10
N ILE A 133 6.43 5.05 -0.98
CA ILE A 133 5.90 3.68 -1.01
C ILE A 133 7.01 2.69 -1.38
N THR A 134 7.84 3.02 -2.36
CA THR A 134 8.95 2.17 -2.81
C THR A 134 9.97 1.98 -1.68
N ASP A 135 10.40 3.05 -1.01
CA ASP A 135 11.35 2.99 0.09
C ASP A 135 10.83 2.15 1.26
N TRP A 136 9.56 2.33 1.61
CA TRP A 136 8.90 1.53 2.62
C TRP A 136 8.81 0.05 2.23
N ASN A 137 8.48 -0.24 0.98
CA ASN A 137 8.37 -1.60 0.48
C ASN A 137 9.72 -2.31 0.41
N GLN A 138 10.77 -1.61 -0.05
CA GLN A 138 12.13 -2.14 -0.08
C GLN A 138 12.65 -2.50 1.31
N SER A 139 12.43 -1.64 2.30
CA SER A 139 12.88 -1.92 3.68
C SER A 139 12.24 -3.18 4.28
N ARG A 140 11.01 -3.52 3.86
CA ARG A 140 10.33 -4.75 4.26
C ARG A 140 10.78 -5.96 3.45
N MET A 141 11.03 -5.77 2.18
CA MET A 141 11.56 -6.80 1.28
C MET A 141 12.94 -7.30 1.74
N GLU A 142 13.83 -6.39 2.10
CA GLU A 142 15.16 -6.71 2.62
C GLU A 142 15.10 -7.62 3.84
N VAL A 143 14.21 -7.31 4.80
CA VAL A 143 14.00 -8.17 5.99
C VAL A 143 13.56 -9.58 5.60
N LEU A 144 12.64 -9.72 4.66
CA LEU A 144 12.15 -11.03 4.23
C LEU A 144 13.22 -11.83 3.48
N LEU A 145 14.01 -11.17 2.63
CA LEU A 145 15.14 -11.79 1.94
C LEU A 145 16.21 -12.28 2.93
N GLU A 146 16.53 -11.47 3.95
CA GLU A 146 17.45 -11.86 5.03
C GLU A 146 16.95 -13.03 5.88
N ILE A 147 15.63 -13.20 6.03
CA ILE A 147 15.02 -14.34 6.70
C ILE A 147 15.20 -15.64 5.90
N GLY A 148 15.45 -15.54 4.60
CA GLY A 148 15.74 -16.68 3.72
C GLY A 148 14.58 -17.14 2.87
N ILE A 149 13.69 -16.24 2.46
CA ILE A 149 12.73 -16.54 1.38
C ILE A 149 13.46 -16.69 0.05
N ASP A 150 12.93 -17.53 -0.83
CA ASP A 150 13.50 -17.80 -2.16
C ASP A 150 12.95 -16.86 -3.23
N MET A 151 11.75 -16.31 -3.01
CA MET A 151 11.07 -15.40 -3.94
C MET A 151 10.22 -14.38 -3.20
N TYR A 152 10.35 -13.10 -3.59
CA TYR A 152 9.49 -12.02 -3.12
C TYR A 152 8.36 -11.75 -4.11
N ILE A 153 7.13 -11.60 -3.60
CA ILE A 153 5.95 -11.30 -4.43
C ILE A 153 5.62 -9.82 -4.29
N LYS A 154 5.59 -9.12 -5.42
CA LYS A 154 5.04 -7.76 -5.52
C LYS A 154 3.72 -7.80 -6.29
N ARG A 155 2.71 -7.14 -5.75
CA ARG A 155 1.45 -6.89 -6.42
C ARG A 155 1.56 -5.63 -7.30
N ALA A 156 1.08 -5.71 -8.53
CA ALA A 156 1.22 -4.66 -9.52
C ALA A 156 0.04 -4.59 -10.52
N TRP A 157 -1.20 -4.62 -10.01
CA TRP A 157 -2.40 -4.66 -10.86
C TRP A 157 -2.60 -3.39 -11.66
N TYR A 158 -2.32 -2.24 -11.03
CA TYR A 158 -2.41 -0.93 -11.70
C TYR A 158 -1.06 -0.43 -12.26
N GLU A 159 -0.01 -1.24 -12.21
CA GLU A 159 1.30 -0.92 -12.77
C GLU A 159 1.47 -1.50 -14.18
N THR A 160 0.51 -1.28 -15.05
CA THR A 160 0.48 -1.85 -16.40
C THR A 160 0.17 -0.80 -17.45
N CYS A 161 0.55 -1.08 -18.71
CA CYS A 161 0.19 -0.25 -19.85
C CYS A 161 -1.31 -0.33 -20.24
N ASN A 162 -2.10 -1.17 -19.57
CA ASN A 162 -3.55 -1.15 -19.69
C ASN A 162 -4.17 -0.01 -18.87
N PHE A 163 -3.52 0.37 -17.77
CA PHE A 163 -3.96 1.48 -16.91
C PHE A 163 -3.23 2.79 -17.28
N TRP A 164 -1.93 2.73 -17.52
CA TRP A 164 -1.10 3.87 -17.87
C TRP A 164 -0.82 3.94 -19.35
N SER A 165 -0.75 5.14 -19.91
CA SER A 165 -0.15 5.31 -21.25
C SER A 165 1.30 4.82 -21.22
N PRO A 166 1.86 4.31 -22.34
CA PRO A 166 3.28 3.91 -22.39
C PRO A 166 4.25 5.03 -22.00
N ARG A 167 3.88 6.29 -22.26
CA ARG A 167 4.68 7.45 -21.86
C ARG A 167 4.68 7.62 -20.34
N THR A 168 3.50 7.63 -19.74
CA THR A 168 3.33 7.80 -18.28
C THR A 168 3.96 6.64 -17.52
N PHE A 169 3.77 5.40 -17.99
CA PHE A 169 4.43 4.24 -17.43
C PHE A 169 5.96 4.38 -17.42
N LYS A 170 6.56 4.78 -18.54
CA LYS A 170 8.02 4.99 -18.65
C LYS A 170 8.53 6.09 -17.72
N GLU A 171 7.73 7.12 -17.52
CA GLU A 171 8.13 8.25 -16.69
C GLU A 171 8.06 7.98 -15.19
N PHE A 172 6.99 7.33 -14.73
CA PHE A 172 6.69 7.20 -13.31
C PHE A 172 6.98 5.80 -12.75
N LEU A 173 6.64 4.74 -13.47
CA LEU A 173 6.65 3.38 -12.93
C LEU A 173 7.89 2.58 -13.34
N LEU A 174 8.32 2.68 -14.59
CA LEU A 174 9.46 1.90 -15.07
C LEU A 174 10.76 2.13 -14.27
N PRO A 175 11.09 3.35 -13.79
CA PRO A 175 12.25 3.54 -12.93
C PRO A 175 12.16 2.71 -11.63
N ILE A 176 10.99 2.69 -10.99
CA ILE A 176 10.73 1.96 -9.76
C ILE A 176 10.82 0.45 -9.98
N VAL A 177 10.14 -0.06 -11.02
CA VAL A 177 10.18 -1.49 -11.36
C VAL A 177 11.60 -1.98 -11.62
N LYS A 178 12.45 -1.14 -12.24
CA LYS A 178 13.86 -1.48 -12.48
C LYS A 178 14.72 -1.46 -11.22
N GLU A 179 14.38 -0.62 -10.25
CA GLU A 179 15.10 -0.54 -8.99
C GLU A 179 14.77 -1.71 -8.07
N GLU A 180 13.52 -2.20 -8.14
CA GLU A 180 13.06 -3.31 -7.30
C GLU A 180 13.41 -4.70 -7.87
N ALA A 181 13.82 -4.79 -9.14
CA ALA A 181 14.13 -6.06 -9.83
C ALA A 181 15.60 -6.43 -9.69
#